data_c9fbd909cb6544ecabf59cebd0cdaa2a
#
_entry.id   c9fbd909cb6544ecabf59cebd0cdaa2a
#
_cell.length_a   1.000
_cell.length_b   1.000
_cell.length_c   1.000
_cell.angle_alpha   90.00
_cell.angle_beta   90.00
_cell.angle_gamma   90.00
#
_symmetry.space_group_name_H-M   'P 1'
#
loop_
_entity.id
_entity.type
_entity.pdbx_description
1 polymer ?
#
loop_
_entity_poly.entity_id
_entity_poly.type
_entity_poly.pdbx_seq_one_letter_code
_entity_poly.pdbx_strand_id
1 'polypeptide(L)'
;MTQISSEPAHNAATLNDEVTLALRAITEKRAATIGYLLDESRQRHIADDFAREAIRHYGRDIGHKLRAQMRDRQDLQEFAGLFTRGLESQVYEMEPVSASRAEFIVLFHYCPYVNCWRQQGRGASEIEMLCDICMEGDHALTDAFPGLRLEVQTALARGDAACRLRFYQSESHEAEWQP
;
A
#
# COMPACT_ATOMS: atom_id res chain seq x y z
N MET A 1 17.34 34.97 4.26
CA MET A 1 16.17 34.72 3.42
C MET A 1 16.36 33.37 2.77
N THR A 2 15.82 32.33 3.40
CA THR A 2 15.94 30.96 2.91
C THR A 2 14.81 30.75 1.92
N GLN A 3 15.12 30.54 0.65
CA GLN A 3 14.15 30.13 -0.36
C GLN A 3 13.65 28.73 0.02
N ILE A 4 12.40 28.63 0.44
CA ILE A 4 11.67 27.38 0.51
C ILE A 4 11.33 27.05 -0.93
N SER A 5 12.08 26.13 -1.55
CA SER A 5 11.69 25.52 -2.82
C SER A 5 10.40 24.75 -2.59
N SER A 6 9.27 25.31 -3.02
CA SER A 6 8.02 24.60 -3.11
C SER A 6 8.10 23.61 -4.29
N GLU A 7 8.67 22.41 -4.05
CA GLU A 7 8.38 21.30 -4.94
C GLU A 7 6.87 21.08 -4.93
N PRO A 8 6.25 20.82 -6.10
CA PRO A 8 4.82 20.52 -6.16
C PRO A 8 4.57 19.32 -5.25
N ALA A 9 3.71 19.50 -4.26
CA ALA A 9 3.38 18.45 -3.33
C ALA A 9 2.61 17.37 -4.10
N HIS A 10 3.32 16.35 -4.60
CA HIS A 10 2.68 15.14 -5.13
C HIS A 10 1.71 14.60 -4.06
N ASN A 11 0.66 13.92 -4.44
CA ASN A 11 -0.46 13.49 -3.60
C ASN A 11 -1.67 14.46 -3.62
N ALA A 12 -1.95 15.09 -4.75
CA ALA A 12 -3.16 15.89 -4.94
C ALA A 12 -4.31 15.00 -5.42
N ALA A 13 -5.42 14.97 -4.67
CA ALA A 13 -6.62 14.23 -5.05
C ALA A 13 -7.31 14.83 -6.26
N THR A 14 -7.74 14.02 -7.21
CA THR A 14 -8.54 14.43 -8.38
C THR A 14 -10.02 14.04 -8.26
N LEU A 15 -10.33 12.94 -7.56
CA LEU A 15 -11.70 12.51 -7.29
C LEU A 15 -12.25 13.20 -6.05
N ASN A 16 -13.46 13.79 -6.18
CA ASN A 16 -14.07 14.62 -5.14
C ASN A 16 -15.55 14.31 -4.90
N ASP A 17 -16.03 13.14 -5.32
CA ASP A 17 -17.39 12.71 -5.01
C ASP A 17 -17.57 12.38 -3.51
N GLU A 18 -18.80 12.48 -3.01
CA GLU A 18 -19.11 12.36 -1.59
C GLU A 18 -18.68 11.02 -0.99
N VAL A 19 -18.84 9.92 -1.74
CA VAL A 19 -18.49 8.57 -1.26
C VAL A 19 -16.97 8.42 -1.13
N THR A 20 -16.23 8.85 -2.13
CA THR A 20 -14.76 8.81 -2.12
C THR A 20 -14.21 9.66 -0.98
N LEU A 21 -14.74 10.87 -0.78
CA LEU A 21 -14.34 11.75 0.32
C LEU A 21 -14.63 11.13 1.70
N ALA A 22 -15.81 10.54 1.88
CA ALA A 22 -16.16 9.86 3.13
C ALA A 22 -15.22 8.68 3.44
N LEU A 23 -14.89 7.86 2.45
CA LEU A 23 -13.97 6.73 2.60
C LEU A 23 -12.54 7.19 2.89
N ARG A 24 -12.07 8.26 2.23
CA ARG A 24 -10.79 8.88 2.54
C ARG A 24 -10.73 9.37 3.98
N ALA A 25 -11.77 10.05 4.44
CA ALA A 25 -11.84 10.53 5.82
C ALA A 25 -11.77 9.39 6.86
N ILE A 26 -12.37 8.22 6.57
CA ILE A 26 -12.25 7.02 7.42
C ILE A 26 -10.82 6.47 7.36
N THR A 27 -10.23 6.39 6.18
CA THR A 27 -8.86 5.90 5.98
C THR A 27 -7.84 6.82 6.66
N GLU A 28 -8.02 8.13 6.62
CA GLU A 28 -7.19 9.10 7.32
C GLU A 28 -7.28 8.96 8.85
N LYS A 29 -8.45 8.67 9.41
CA LYS A 29 -8.59 8.35 10.85
C LYS A 29 -7.79 7.12 11.24
N ARG A 30 -7.77 6.09 10.39
CA ARG A 30 -6.92 4.91 10.59
C ARG A 30 -5.44 5.29 10.54
N ALA A 31 -5.01 6.08 9.57
CA ALA A 31 -3.64 6.57 9.45
C ALA A 31 -3.21 7.38 10.70
N ALA A 32 -4.06 8.29 11.17
CA ALA A 32 -3.83 9.08 12.38
C ALA A 32 -3.65 8.17 13.60
N THR A 33 -4.53 7.17 13.78
CA THR A 33 -4.47 6.23 14.89
C THR A 33 -3.17 5.44 14.90
N ILE A 34 -2.73 4.94 13.74
CA ILE A 34 -1.45 4.23 13.61
C ILE A 34 -0.29 5.16 13.99
N GLY A 35 -0.28 6.39 13.50
CA GLY A 35 0.75 7.37 13.82
C GLY A 35 0.84 7.63 15.32
N TYR A 36 -0.27 7.90 15.99
CA TYR A 36 -0.30 8.13 17.44
C TYR A 36 0.11 6.91 18.26
N LEU A 37 -0.29 5.70 17.87
CA LEU A 37 0.14 4.47 18.53
C LEU A 37 1.66 4.29 18.44
N LEU A 38 2.26 4.62 17.30
CA LEU A 38 3.72 4.56 17.13
C LEU A 38 4.45 5.68 17.90
N ASP A 39 3.86 6.86 18.03
CA ASP A 39 4.40 7.92 18.89
C ASP A 39 4.45 7.48 20.35
N GLU A 40 3.36 6.89 20.87
CA GLU A 40 3.31 6.34 22.23
C GLU A 40 4.31 5.19 22.43
N SER A 41 4.47 4.34 21.42
CA SER A 41 5.45 3.26 21.43
C SER A 41 6.88 3.80 21.59
N ARG A 42 7.24 4.81 20.80
CA ARG A 42 8.57 5.45 20.86
C ARG A 42 8.82 6.12 22.20
N GLN A 43 7.83 6.83 22.77
CA GLN A 43 7.96 7.44 24.09
C GLN A 43 8.23 6.40 25.19
N ARG A 44 7.77 5.18 25.01
CA ARG A 44 7.97 4.04 25.91
C ARG A 44 9.16 3.17 25.55
N HIS A 45 9.96 3.57 24.56
CA HIS A 45 11.10 2.81 24.05
C HIS A 45 10.73 1.39 23.58
N ILE A 46 9.51 1.22 23.04
CA ILE A 46 9.05 -0.01 22.44
C ILE A 46 9.36 0.05 20.94
N ALA A 47 10.04 -0.96 20.39
CA ALA A 47 10.32 -1.07 18.98
C ALA A 47 9.03 -1.23 18.15
N ASP A 48 9.08 -0.92 16.85
CA ASP A 48 7.91 -0.94 15.95
C ASP A 48 7.55 -2.34 15.42
N ASP A 49 8.31 -3.38 15.78
CA ASP A 49 8.11 -4.76 15.33
C ASP A 49 6.69 -5.28 15.57
N PHE A 50 6.10 -4.94 16.71
CA PHE A 50 4.72 -5.33 17.03
C PHE A 50 3.71 -4.73 16.04
N ALA A 51 3.93 -3.49 15.60
CA ALA A 51 3.06 -2.81 14.65
C ALA A 51 3.21 -3.41 13.25
N ARG A 52 4.46 -3.68 12.82
CA ARG A 52 4.76 -4.37 11.57
C ARG A 52 4.07 -5.73 11.53
N GLU A 53 4.20 -6.54 12.57
CA GLU A 53 3.58 -7.86 12.61
C GLU A 53 2.04 -7.79 12.64
N ALA A 54 1.46 -6.84 13.37
CA ALA A 54 0.01 -6.64 13.37
C ALA A 54 -0.52 -6.26 11.97
N ILE A 55 0.22 -5.42 11.24
CA ILE A 55 -0.13 -5.03 9.87
C ILE A 55 0.05 -6.21 8.91
N ARG A 56 1.09 -7.04 9.08
CA ARG A 56 1.26 -8.30 8.32
C ARG A 56 0.08 -9.26 8.53
N HIS A 57 -0.41 -9.42 9.76
CA HIS A 57 -1.59 -10.25 10.01
C HIS A 57 -2.79 -9.77 9.19
N TYR A 58 -3.05 -8.46 9.20
CA TYR A 58 -4.12 -7.86 8.40
C TYR A 58 -3.90 -8.07 6.89
N GLY A 59 -2.66 -7.91 6.41
CA GLY A 59 -2.30 -8.15 5.00
C GLY A 59 -2.55 -9.59 4.57
N ARG A 60 -2.15 -10.57 5.39
CA ARG A 60 -2.43 -12.00 5.14
C ARG A 60 -3.92 -12.28 5.04
N ASP A 61 -4.74 -11.69 5.92
CA ASP A 61 -6.20 -11.84 5.87
C ASP A 61 -6.78 -11.31 4.56
N ILE A 62 -6.30 -10.18 4.06
CA ILE A 62 -6.69 -9.63 2.75
C ILE A 62 -6.26 -10.57 1.64
N GLY A 63 -5.01 -11.04 1.65
CA GLY A 63 -4.48 -11.97 0.67
C GLY A 63 -5.32 -13.25 0.57
N HIS A 64 -5.65 -13.86 1.70
CA HIS A 64 -6.52 -15.04 1.75
C HIS A 64 -7.92 -14.77 1.19
N LYS A 65 -8.52 -13.60 1.48
CA LYS A 65 -9.83 -13.21 0.95
C LYS A 65 -9.79 -13.00 -0.57
N LEU A 66 -8.75 -12.37 -1.09
CA LEU A 66 -8.55 -12.21 -2.54
C LEU A 66 -8.38 -13.56 -3.22
N ARG A 67 -7.48 -14.40 -2.69
CA ARG A 67 -7.21 -15.74 -3.22
C ARG A 67 -8.46 -16.61 -3.25
N ALA A 68 -9.34 -16.50 -2.25
CA ALA A 68 -10.60 -17.26 -2.20
C ALA A 68 -11.59 -16.86 -3.31
N GLN A 69 -11.45 -15.67 -3.90
CA GLN A 69 -12.30 -15.18 -4.98
C GLN A 69 -11.74 -15.52 -6.37
N MET A 70 -10.46 -15.93 -6.48
CA MET A 70 -9.81 -16.28 -7.73
C MET A 70 -10.17 -17.69 -8.18
N ARG A 71 -10.43 -17.83 -9.48
CA ARG A 71 -10.58 -19.13 -10.16
C ARG A 71 -9.24 -19.78 -10.45
N ASP A 72 -8.31 -18.98 -10.98
CA ASP A 72 -6.92 -19.38 -11.19
C ASP A 72 -6.00 -18.56 -10.29
N ARG A 73 -5.48 -19.19 -9.24
CA ARG A 73 -4.66 -18.54 -8.20
C ARG A 73 -3.26 -18.15 -8.65
N GLN A 74 -2.88 -18.49 -9.89
CA GLN A 74 -1.62 -18.10 -10.51
C GLN A 74 -1.80 -17.00 -11.56
N ASP A 75 -3.04 -16.62 -11.88
CA ASP A 75 -3.32 -15.60 -12.88
C ASP A 75 -3.31 -14.20 -12.29
N LEU A 76 -2.21 -13.46 -12.47
CA LEU A 76 -2.10 -12.08 -12.00
C LEU A 76 -3.00 -11.11 -12.75
N GLN A 77 -3.54 -11.47 -13.91
CA GLN A 77 -4.58 -10.66 -14.56
C GLN A 77 -5.91 -10.75 -13.80
N GLU A 78 -6.28 -11.95 -13.32
CA GLU A 78 -7.45 -12.09 -12.44
C GLU A 78 -7.23 -11.40 -11.10
N PHE A 79 -6.03 -11.55 -10.50
CA PHE A 79 -5.63 -10.84 -9.28
C PHE A 79 -5.77 -9.32 -9.46
N ALA A 80 -5.23 -8.75 -10.54
CA ALA A 80 -5.30 -7.32 -10.84
C ALA A 80 -6.75 -6.81 -10.88
N GLY A 81 -7.64 -7.55 -11.55
CA GLY A 81 -9.05 -7.22 -11.64
C GLY A 81 -9.77 -7.24 -10.29
N LEU A 82 -9.38 -8.12 -9.36
CA LEU A 82 -9.91 -8.17 -8.01
C LEU A 82 -9.30 -7.08 -7.12
N PHE A 83 -7.99 -6.86 -7.20
CA PHE A 83 -7.25 -5.89 -6.41
C PHE A 83 -7.68 -4.45 -6.68
N THR A 84 -7.96 -4.11 -7.94
CA THR A 84 -8.37 -2.76 -8.35
C THR A 84 -9.89 -2.58 -8.44
N ARG A 85 -10.66 -3.57 -8.01
CA ARG A 85 -12.12 -3.51 -8.04
C ARG A 85 -12.68 -2.78 -6.82
N GLY A 86 -13.73 -1.99 -7.06
CA GLY A 86 -14.53 -1.37 -6.01
C GLY A 86 -14.05 0.00 -5.59
N LEU A 87 -14.58 0.46 -4.47
CA LEU A 87 -14.38 1.83 -3.99
C LEU A 87 -12.97 2.10 -3.48
N GLU A 88 -12.22 1.07 -3.07
CA GLU A 88 -10.83 1.25 -2.65
C GLU A 88 -9.94 1.78 -3.77
N SER A 89 -10.20 1.39 -5.02
CA SER A 89 -9.47 1.92 -6.17
C SER A 89 -9.66 3.44 -6.33
N GLN A 90 -10.83 3.96 -5.99
CA GLN A 90 -11.12 5.40 -6.02
C GLN A 90 -10.45 6.13 -4.84
N VAL A 91 -10.39 5.51 -3.66
CA VAL A 91 -9.74 6.09 -2.47
C VAL A 91 -8.29 6.44 -2.75
N TYR A 92 -7.56 5.54 -3.42
CA TYR A 92 -6.14 5.70 -3.76
C TYR A 92 -5.90 6.20 -5.19
N GLU A 93 -6.96 6.44 -5.98
CA GLU A 93 -6.86 6.77 -7.41
C GLU A 93 -5.95 5.77 -8.13
N MET A 94 -6.29 4.48 -8.03
CA MET A 94 -5.51 3.39 -8.60
C MET A 94 -5.65 3.36 -10.12
N GLU A 95 -4.51 3.26 -10.82
CA GLU A 95 -4.42 3.09 -12.27
C GLU A 95 -3.67 1.79 -12.59
N PRO A 96 -4.35 0.74 -13.09
CA PRO A 96 -3.67 -0.42 -13.65
C PRO A 96 -2.86 -0.03 -14.88
N VAL A 97 -1.53 -0.16 -14.84
CA VAL A 97 -0.63 0.17 -15.97
C VAL A 97 -0.49 -1.02 -16.90
N SER A 98 -0.31 -2.20 -16.33
CA SER A 98 -0.23 -3.46 -17.08
C SER A 98 -0.72 -4.62 -16.23
N ALA A 99 -1.34 -5.62 -16.86
CA ALA A 99 -1.71 -6.86 -16.22
C ALA A 99 -1.55 -8.02 -17.22
N SER A 100 -0.79 -9.03 -16.82
CA SER A 100 -0.60 -10.28 -17.52
C SER A 100 -0.72 -11.45 -16.54
N ARG A 101 -0.57 -12.69 -16.99
CA ARG A 101 -0.55 -13.83 -16.06
C ARG A 101 0.63 -13.79 -15.08
N ALA A 102 1.77 -13.21 -15.46
CA ALA A 102 3.02 -13.27 -14.71
C ALA A 102 3.36 -11.95 -13.98
N GLU A 103 2.72 -10.84 -14.36
CA GLU A 103 3.03 -9.52 -13.83
C GLU A 103 1.80 -8.62 -13.82
N PHE A 104 1.71 -7.83 -12.76
CA PHE A 104 0.72 -6.74 -12.61
C PHE A 104 1.41 -5.50 -12.07
N ILE A 105 1.21 -4.36 -12.72
CA ILE A 105 1.73 -3.06 -12.29
C ILE A 105 0.55 -2.10 -12.10
N VAL A 106 0.53 -1.43 -10.94
CA VAL A 106 -0.48 -0.44 -10.58
C VAL A 106 0.16 0.82 -10.03
N LEU A 107 -0.38 1.99 -10.40
CA LEU A 107 -0.06 3.27 -9.79
C LEU A 107 -1.14 3.66 -8.78
N PHE A 108 -0.71 4.27 -7.67
CA PHE A 108 -1.58 4.98 -6.75
C PHE A 108 -1.23 6.46 -6.84
N HIS A 109 -2.14 7.27 -7.39
CA HIS A 109 -1.94 8.71 -7.58
C HIS A 109 -2.24 9.53 -6.33
N TYR A 110 -2.99 8.96 -5.40
CA TYR A 110 -3.33 9.55 -4.11
C TYR A 110 -3.17 8.55 -2.97
N CYS A 111 -2.72 9.03 -1.82
CA CYS A 111 -2.64 8.24 -0.59
C CYS A 111 -3.22 9.04 0.59
N PRO A 112 -4.37 8.66 1.15
CA PRO A 112 -4.95 9.33 2.31
C PRO A 112 -4.07 9.24 3.57
N TYR A 113 -3.24 8.20 3.70
CA TYR A 113 -2.28 8.09 4.80
C TYR A 113 -1.24 9.21 4.75
N VAL A 114 -0.59 9.38 3.59
CA VAL A 114 0.39 10.45 3.38
C VAL A 114 -0.24 11.83 3.59
N ASN A 115 -1.48 12.03 3.09
CA ASN A 115 -2.22 13.26 3.29
C ASN A 115 -2.44 13.55 4.77
N CYS A 116 -2.95 12.58 5.52
CA CYS A 116 -3.19 12.69 6.96
C CYS A 116 -1.91 13.06 7.72
N TRP A 117 -0.82 12.36 7.48
CA TRP A 117 0.44 12.59 8.19
C TRP A 117 1.07 13.94 7.84
N ARG A 118 0.92 14.42 6.60
CA ARG A 118 1.31 15.80 6.22
C ARG A 118 0.45 16.84 6.96
N GLN A 119 -0.85 16.63 7.05
CA GLN A 119 -1.76 17.51 7.80
C GLN A 119 -1.44 17.53 9.30
N GLN A 120 -0.92 16.43 9.87
CA GLN A 120 -0.41 16.37 11.23
C GLN A 120 0.93 17.11 11.42
N GLY A 121 1.54 17.64 10.35
CA GLY A 121 2.84 18.33 10.39
C GLY A 121 4.04 17.40 10.57
N ARG A 122 3.89 16.11 10.24
CA ARG A 122 5.00 15.14 10.33
C ARG A 122 6.04 15.42 9.26
N GLY A 123 7.32 15.21 9.61
CA GLY A 123 8.44 15.39 8.70
C GLY A 123 8.51 14.29 7.62
N ALA A 124 9.21 14.58 6.50
CA ALA A 124 9.29 13.65 5.36
C ALA A 124 9.84 12.27 5.75
N SER A 125 10.92 12.20 6.51
CA SER A 125 11.52 10.94 6.98
C SER A 125 10.59 10.14 7.90
N GLU A 126 9.76 10.83 8.69
CA GLU A 126 8.78 10.18 9.54
C GLU A 126 7.63 9.60 8.72
N ILE A 127 7.15 10.34 7.71
CA ILE A 127 6.11 9.88 6.79
C ILE A 127 6.60 8.66 6.01
N GLU A 128 7.85 8.67 5.53
CA GLU A 128 8.46 7.54 4.84
C GLU A 128 8.50 6.30 5.75
N MET A 129 8.93 6.44 6.99
CA MET A 129 8.98 5.34 7.95
C MET A 129 7.57 4.81 8.28
N LEU A 130 6.57 5.67 8.49
CA LEU A 130 5.19 5.27 8.73
C LEU A 130 4.61 4.52 7.52
N CYS A 131 4.93 4.98 6.31
CA CYS A 131 4.55 4.30 5.07
C CYS A 131 5.20 2.92 4.99
N ASP A 132 6.50 2.80 5.28
CA ASP A 132 7.22 1.54 5.27
C ASP A 132 6.59 0.51 6.23
N ILE A 133 6.22 0.94 7.45
CA ILE A 133 5.49 0.07 8.39
C ILE A 133 4.15 -0.37 7.81
N CYS A 134 3.38 0.54 7.18
CA CYS A 134 2.08 0.20 6.62
C CYS A 134 2.19 -0.70 5.38
N MET A 135 3.26 -0.58 4.59
CA MET A 135 3.52 -1.44 3.42
C MET A 135 3.77 -2.91 3.78
N GLU A 136 4.08 -3.22 5.04
CA GLU A 136 4.15 -4.60 5.51
C GLU A 136 2.85 -5.39 5.25
N GLY A 137 1.70 -4.69 5.21
CA GLY A 137 0.42 -5.30 4.85
C GLY A 137 0.37 -5.73 3.38
N ASP A 138 0.83 -4.89 2.47
CA ASP A 138 0.87 -5.20 1.03
C ASP A 138 1.89 -6.30 0.72
N HIS A 139 3.04 -6.30 1.41
CA HIS A 139 3.99 -7.41 1.32
C HIS A 139 3.39 -8.72 1.84
N ALA A 140 2.77 -8.70 3.02
CA ALA A 140 2.18 -9.90 3.62
C ALA A 140 0.93 -10.42 2.88
N LEU A 141 0.25 -9.57 2.11
CA LEU A 141 -0.82 -10.01 1.21
C LEU A 141 -0.30 -11.06 0.21
N THR A 142 0.94 -10.91 -0.28
CA THR A 142 1.53 -11.85 -1.21
C THR A 142 1.81 -13.23 -0.60
N ASP A 143 1.90 -13.35 0.73
CA ASP A 143 2.12 -14.62 1.42
C ASP A 143 1.01 -15.66 1.14
N ALA A 144 -0.19 -15.20 0.81
CA ALA A 144 -1.30 -16.06 0.44
C ALA A 144 -1.12 -16.72 -0.94
N PHE A 145 -0.15 -16.28 -1.76
CA PHE A 145 0.04 -16.70 -3.15
C PHE A 145 1.46 -17.27 -3.33
N PRO A 146 1.62 -18.58 -3.53
CA PRO A 146 2.93 -19.18 -3.76
C PRO A 146 3.67 -18.52 -4.93
N GLY A 147 4.89 -18.10 -4.70
CA GLY A 147 5.74 -17.46 -5.72
C GLY A 147 5.45 -15.98 -6.01
N LEU A 148 4.32 -15.42 -5.54
CA LEU A 148 4.02 -14.01 -5.75
C LEU A 148 4.98 -13.12 -4.93
N ARG A 149 5.47 -12.06 -5.56
CA ARG A 149 6.32 -11.04 -4.94
C ARG A 149 5.76 -9.65 -5.22
N LEU A 150 6.00 -8.74 -4.28
CA LEU A 150 5.71 -7.31 -4.43
C LEU A 150 7.03 -6.53 -4.41
N GLU A 151 7.20 -5.65 -5.37
CA GLU A 151 8.23 -4.63 -5.43
C GLU A 151 7.59 -3.23 -5.40
N VAL A 152 7.99 -2.40 -4.43
CA VAL A 152 7.57 -1.00 -4.33
C VAL A 152 8.63 -0.15 -5.04
N GLN A 153 8.37 0.21 -6.30
CA GLN A 153 9.33 0.90 -7.15
C GLN A 153 9.43 2.40 -6.81
N THR A 154 8.27 3.04 -6.59
CA THR A 154 8.17 4.43 -6.15
C THR A 154 7.09 4.57 -5.08
N ALA A 155 7.16 5.64 -4.24
CA ALA A 155 6.19 5.89 -3.19
C ALA A 155 5.94 7.39 -2.96
N LEU A 156 4.67 7.80 -2.88
CA LEU A 156 4.24 9.16 -2.54
C LEU A 156 4.83 9.66 -1.21
N ALA A 157 5.08 8.74 -0.27
CA ALA A 157 5.73 9.04 1.00
C ALA A 157 7.20 9.47 0.86
N ARG A 158 7.87 9.05 -0.21
CA ARG A 158 9.26 9.43 -0.56
C ARG A 158 9.32 10.70 -1.40
N GLY A 159 8.18 11.29 -1.76
CA GLY A 159 8.10 12.46 -2.63
C GLY A 159 7.95 12.13 -4.11
N ASP A 160 7.81 10.87 -4.48
CA ASP A 160 7.56 10.46 -5.86
C ASP A 160 6.17 10.93 -6.34
N ALA A 161 5.98 11.00 -7.66
CA ALA A 161 4.73 11.44 -8.29
C ALA A 161 3.54 10.49 -8.05
N ALA A 162 3.82 9.21 -7.85
CA ALA A 162 2.85 8.17 -7.53
C ALA A 162 3.53 7.00 -6.80
N CYS A 163 2.76 6.20 -6.06
CA CYS A 163 3.24 4.88 -5.67
C CYS A 163 3.16 3.96 -6.90
N ARG A 164 4.25 3.24 -7.21
CA ARG A 164 4.28 2.24 -8.27
C ARG A 164 4.54 0.88 -7.65
N LEU A 165 3.54 0.03 -7.67
CA LEU A 165 3.58 -1.33 -7.13
C LEU A 165 3.67 -2.32 -8.30
N ARG A 166 4.63 -3.24 -8.21
CA ARG A 166 4.83 -4.32 -9.16
C ARG A 166 4.64 -5.65 -8.46
N PHE A 167 3.60 -6.38 -8.83
CA PHE A 167 3.38 -7.76 -8.42
C PHE A 167 3.88 -8.68 -9.53
N TYR A 168 4.68 -9.70 -9.19
CA TYR A 168 5.24 -10.61 -10.20
C TYR A 168 5.47 -12.00 -9.63
N GLN A 169 5.41 -13.00 -10.51
CA GLN A 169 5.77 -14.38 -10.16
C GLN A 169 7.30 -14.53 -10.17
N SER A 170 7.86 -15.03 -9.07
CA SER A 170 9.28 -15.39 -9.03
C SER A 170 9.53 -16.70 -9.81
N GLU A 171 10.57 -16.74 -10.62
CA GLU A 171 10.93 -17.91 -11.43
C GLU A 171 11.31 -19.18 -10.63
N SER A 172 11.33 -19.11 -9.30
CA SER A 172 11.91 -20.15 -8.44
C SER A 172 10.96 -21.30 -8.05
N HIS A 173 9.83 -21.52 -8.73
CA HIS A 173 8.87 -22.56 -8.30
C HIS A 173 8.65 -23.73 -9.29
N GLU A 174 9.46 -23.86 -10.33
CA GLU A 174 9.40 -25.09 -11.17
C GLU A 174 10.23 -26.28 -10.66
N ALA A 175 10.94 -26.15 -9.53
CA ALA A 175 11.95 -27.16 -9.12
C ALA A 175 11.60 -28.05 -7.93
N GLU A 176 10.42 -27.97 -7.30
CA GLU A 176 10.14 -28.78 -6.09
C GLU A 176 8.83 -29.59 -6.10
N TRP A 177 8.32 -29.96 -7.27
CA TRP A 177 7.31 -31.00 -7.33
C TRP A 177 7.85 -32.21 -8.09
N GLN A 178 8.51 -33.13 -7.40
CA GLN A 178 8.71 -34.51 -7.85
C GLN A 178 7.70 -35.39 -7.11
N PRO A 179 6.92 -36.21 -7.83
CA PRO A 179 5.90 -37.08 -7.28
C PRO A 179 6.48 -38.23 -6.45
#